data_c1cb62ef5fa5339c32eeda0e7b1f19d8
#
_entry.id   c1cb62ef5fa5339c32eeda0e7b1f19d8
#
_cell.length_a   1.000
_cell.length_b   1.000
_cell.length_c   1.000
_cell.angle_alpha   90.00
_cell.angle_beta   90.00
_cell.angle_gamma   90.00
#
_symmetry.space_group_name_H-M   'P 1'
#
loop_
_entity.id
_entity.type
_entity.pdbx_description
1 polymer ?
#
loop_
_entity_poly.entity_id
_entity_poly.type
_entity_poly.pdbx_seq_one_letter_code
_entity_poly.pdbx_strand_id
1 'polypeptide(L)'
;MQNKKYYIEKGTKKFIAVTISLFLAGFATFSILYCVQPILFVLSQNFSLSPAQSSLSLSSSTAMMAIGMLFTGPLSDKIGRKKVMSSSLFLAAFFTFCCSKMNSWEHIIFMRALTGLALSGVAAVAMTYLSEEIHPNTLSFSMGLYISGNTIGGFSGRILSSILAEKFSWKISLEWISILAFVFAILFLYLLPSSKNFHSIALHPKKIFTYFIAQWKHPIVSKLFLMGFFLMGSFITVFNYVGYRLLLEPFFVSQETIGILSIVYLIGVYSSPKAGILIEKYGEGRMLIISLVIMIVGLIISQWNRIIIIFLGLFLFSAGFFAAHSVTSTCIGQQARNNRGYTSSIYLFSYYLGSSILGTISGIFWTIGKWTGISTMVIIFLYIGIVLAIKLNYIIDNANELK
;
A
#
# COMPACT_ATOMS: atom_id res chain seq x y z
N MET A 1 8.82 40.54 -5.36
CA MET A 1 8.19 39.94 -6.56
C MET A 1 7.66 38.56 -6.16
N GLN A 2 6.34 38.39 -6.05
CA GLN A 2 5.75 37.05 -5.88
C GLN A 2 6.02 36.27 -7.16
N ASN A 3 6.85 35.23 -7.11
CA ASN A 3 7.05 34.32 -8.23
C ASN A 3 5.70 33.71 -8.60
N LYS A 4 5.15 34.10 -9.75
CA LYS A 4 3.90 33.57 -10.28
C LYS A 4 4.06 32.08 -10.49
N LYS A 5 3.43 31.23 -9.64
CA LYS A 5 3.47 29.78 -9.79
C LYS A 5 2.89 29.39 -11.14
N TYR A 6 3.61 28.56 -11.88
CA TYR A 6 3.17 28.02 -13.15
C TYR A 6 2.43 26.70 -12.91
N TYR A 7 1.13 26.67 -13.15
CA TYR A 7 0.33 25.45 -13.03
C TYR A 7 0.00 24.84 -14.39
N ILE A 8 -0.02 23.51 -14.43
CA ILE A 8 -0.46 22.73 -15.59
C ILE A 8 -1.98 22.67 -15.57
N GLU A 9 -2.62 23.20 -16.61
CA GLU A 9 -4.07 23.30 -16.76
C GLU A 9 -4.67 22.02 -17.37
N LYS A 10 -5.88 21.64 -16.91
CA LYS A 10 -6.68 20.56 -17.48
C LYS A 10 -6.94 20.79 -18.98
N GLY A 11 -6.90 19.70 -19.79
CA GLY A 11 -7.10 19.77 -21.24
C GLY A 11 -5.83 20.05 -22.03
N THR A 12 -4.72 20.42 -21.39
CA THR A 12 -3.45 20.60 -22.09
C THR A 12 -2.74 19.26 -22.37
N LYS A 13 -1.91 19.20 -23.42
CA LYS A 13 -1.06 18.02 -23.70
C LYS A 13 -0.17 17.66 -22.51
N LYS A 14 0.32 18.66 -21.76
CA LYS A 14 1.12 18.45 -20.54
C LYS A 14 0.31 17.80 -19.43
N PHE A 15 -0.94 18.20 -19.23
CA PHE A 15 -1.82 17.58 -18.23
C PHE A 15 -2.03 16.09 -18.53
N ILE A 16 -2.33 15.76 -19.78
CA ILE A 16 -2.49 14.36 -20.23
C ILE A 16 -1.20 13.56 -19.98
N ALA A 17 -0.05 14.12 -20.36
CA ALA A 17 1.26 13.48 -20.18
C ALA A 17 1.59 13.23 -18.71
N VAL A 18 1.36 14.20 -17.81
CA VAL A 18 1.54 14.02 -16.35
C VAL A 18 0.61 12.94 -15.80
N THR A 19 -0.66 13.00 -16.19
CA THR A 19 -1.67 12.05 -15.69
C THR A 19 -1.36 10.62 -16.10
N ILE A 20 -1.04 10.40 -17.37
CA ILE A 20 -0.67 9.06 -17.88
C ILE A 20 0.63 8.59 -17.23
N SER A 21 1.65 9.42 -17.18
CA SER A 21 2.94 9.01 -16.61
C SER A 21 2.82 8.60 -15.14
N LEU A 22 2.09 9.35 -14.32
CA LEU A 22 1.90 9.01 -12.91
C LEU A 22 0.96 7.82 -12.71
N PHE A 23 -0.06 7.65 -13.56
CA PHE A 23 -0.86 6.42 -13.58
C PHE A 23 0.02 5.19 -13.84
N LEU A 24 0.89 5.24 -14.87
CA LEU A 24 1.82 4.15 -15.20
C LEU A 24 2.85 3.91 -14.09
N ALA A 25 3.35 4.98 -13.47
CA ALA A 25 4.27 4.87 -12.33
C ALA A 25 3.61 4.17 -11.14
N GLY A 26 2.39 4.54 -10.80
CA GLY A 26 1.60 3.89 -9.77
C GLY A 26 1.30 2.43 -10.10
N PHE A 27 0.89 2.15 -11.33
CA PHE A 27 0.66 0.80 -11.83
C PHE A 27 1.92 -0.07 -11.67
N ALA A 28 3.07 0.38 -12.19
CA ALA A 28 4.34 -0.37 -12.10
C ALA A 28 4.76 -0.62 -10.65
N THR A 29 4.70 0.43 -9.81
CA THR A 29 5.07 0.36 -8.40
C THR A 29 4.30 -0.73 -7.66
N PHE A 30 2.99 -0.74 -7.79
CA PHE A 30 2.14 -1.66 -7.06
C PHE A 30 2.07 -3.05 -7.69
N SER A 31 2.24 -3.17 -9.01
CA SER A 31 2.44 -4.47 -9.66
C SER A 31 3.70 -5.17 -9.15
N ILE A 32 4.85 -4.48 -9.15
CA ILE A 32 6.12 -5.02 -8.64
C ILE A 32 6.01 -5.36 -7.14
N LEU A 33 5.41 -4.49 -6.34
CA LEU A 33 5.32 -4.70 -4.89
C LEU A 33 4.57 -5.98 -4.56
N TYR A 34 3.42 -6.18 -5.20
CA TYR A 34 2.46 -7.22 -4.81
C TYR A 34 2.45 -8.47 -5.68
N CYS A 35 3.24 -8.56 -6.76
CA CYS A 35 3.29 -9.73 -7.63
C CYS A 35 3.67 -11.03 -6.89
N VAL A 36 4.45 -10.95 -5.82
CA VAL A 36 4.86 -12.13 -5.05
C VAL A 36 3.76 -12.66 -4.12
N GLN A 37 2.76 -11.84 -3.79
CA GLN A 37 1.75 -12.21 -2.79
C GLN A 37 0.94 -13.46 -3.17
N PRO A 38 0.39 -13.59 -4.37
CA PRO A 38 -0.37 -14.79 -4.73
C PRO A 38 0.51 -16.04 -4.87
N ILE A 39 1.79 -15.89 -5.14
CA ILE A 39 2.73 -17.01 -5.35
C ILE A 39 3.51 -17.41 -4.10
N LEU A 40 3.15 -16.92 -2.91
CA LEU A 40 3.83 -17.25 -1.65
C LEU A 40 3.84 -18.75 -1.39
N PHE A 41 2.74 -19.47 -1.70
CA PHE A 41 2.66 -20.90 -1.58
C PHE A 41 3.62 -21.61 -2.55
N VAL A 42 3.71 -21.15 -3.79
CA VAL A 42 4.64 -21.70 -4.80
C VAL A 42 6.09 -21.52 -4.34
N LEU A 43 6.45 -20.35 -3.81
CA LEU A 43 7.77 -20.09 -3.24
C LEU A 43 8.06 -21.00 -2.02
N SER A 44 7.06 -21.19 -1.15
CA SER A 44 7.16 -22.09 0.00
C SER A 44 7.51 -23.52 -0.44
N GLN A 45 6.85 -24.03 -1.48
CA GLN A 45 7.12 -25.38 -2.01
C GLN A 45 8.51 -25.47 -2.67
N ASN A 46 8.88 -24.48 -3.50
CA ASN A 46 10.15 -24.51 -4.24
C ASN A 46 11.39 -24.44 -3.35
N PHE A 47 11.31 -23.76 -2.22
CA PHE A 47 12.44 -23.54 -1.31
C PHE A 47 12.28 -24.26 0.03
N SER A 48 11.27 -25.14 0.18
CA SER A 48 10.96 -25.86 1.43
C SER A 48 10.83 -24.94 2.65
N LEU A 49 10.10 -23.84 2.50
CA LEU A 49 9.95 -22.78 3.50
C LEU A 49 8.68 -22.96 4.33
N SER A 50 8.74 -22.50 5.57
CA SER A 50 7.52 -22.25 6.33
C SER A 50 6.70 -21.10 5.73
N PRO A 51 5.38 -21.01 5.99
CA PRO A 51 4.55 -19.90 5.52
C PRO A 51 5.02 -18.52 6.01
N ALA A 52 5.59 -18.45 7.22
CA ALA A 52 6.23 -17.23 7.72
C ALA A 52 7.46 -16.83 6.90
N GLN A 53 8.32 -17.80 6.58
CA GLN A 53 9.51 -17.55 5.78
C GLN A 53 9.15 -17.09 4.36
N SER A 54 8.20 -17.74 3.68
CA SER A 54 7.80 -17.33 2.32
C SER A 54 7.21 -15.91 2.28
N SER A 55 6.49 -15.51 3.32
CA SER A 55 5.93 -14.15 3.43
C SER A 55 7.01 -13.05 3.48
N LEU A 56 8.26 -13.39 3.85
CA LEU A 56 9.39 -12.47 3.83
C LEU A 56 9.66 -11.90 2.44
N SER A 57 9.29 -12.59 1.36
CA SER A 57 9.43 -12.05 0.00
C SER A 57 8.61 -10.79 -0.23
N LEU A 58 7.47 -10.64 0.41
CA LEU A 58 6.68 -9.40 0.42
C LEU A 58 7.11 -8.47 1.55
N SER A 59 7.28 -9.01 2.75
CA SER A 59 7.55 -8.23 3.96
C SER A 59 8.88 -7.49 3.92
N SER A 60 9.94 -8.06 3.32
CA SER A 60 11.21 -7.37 3.11
C SER A 60 11.05 -6.14 2.20
N SER A 61 10.24 -6.27 1.14
CA SER A 61 9.96 -5.14 0.25
C SER A 61 9.14 -4.05 0.95
N THR A 62 8.08 -4.42 1.68
CA THR A 62 7.25 -3.43 2.37
C THR A 62 7.98 -2.75 3.52
N ALA A 63 8.85 -3.46 4.25
CA ALA A 63 9.70 -2.89 5.30
C ALA A 63 10.69 -1.89 4.73
N MET A 64 11.44 -2.27 3.68
CA MET A 64 12.43 -1.39 3.07
C MET A 64 11.80 -0.22 2.33
N MET A 65 10.60 -0.40 1.76
CA MET A 65 9.81 0.69 1.20
C MET A 65 9.39 1.68 2.29
N ALA A 66 8.91 1.20 3.45
CA ALA A 66 8.57 2.04 4.59
C ALA A 66 9.78 2.89 5.05
N ILE A 67 10.92 2.23 5.29
CA ILE A 67 12.17 2.91 5.68
C ILE A 67 12.59 3.92 4.61
N GLY A 68 12.59 3.51 3.33
CA GLY A 68 12.98 4.34 2.21
C GLY A 68 12.14 5.62 2.10
N MET A 69 10.83 5.54 2.36
CA MET A 69 9.92 6.70 2.27
C MET A 69 10.30 7.84 3.23
N LEU A 70 10.94 7.55 4.37
CA LEU A 70 11.42 8.58 5.29
C LEU A 70 12.56 9.42 4.70
N PHE A 71 13.32 8.86 3.75
CA PHE A 71 14.50 9.50 3.15
C PHE A 71 14.27 9.98 1.72
N THR A 72 13.47 9.27 0.92
CA THR A 72 13.27 9.58 -0.50
C THR A 72 12.47 10.86 -0.73
N GLY A 73 11.53 11.21 0.16
CA GLY A 73 10.87 12.52 0.13
C GLY A 73 11.89 13.67 0.21
N PRO A 74 12.62 13.78 1.33
CA PRO A 74 13.69 14.77 1.47
C PRO A 74 14.76 14.70 0.38
N LEU A 75 15.16 13.51 -0.08
CA LEU A 75 16.10 13.36 -1.19
C LEU A 75 15.57 14.03 -2.46
N SER A 76 14.26 13.85 -2.73
CA SER A 76 13.60 14.47 -3.88
C SER A 76 13.54 16.00 -3.78
N ASP A 77 13.52 16.56 -2.56
CA ASP A 77 13.63 18.00 -2.31
C ASP A 77 15.00 18.54 -2.68
N LYS A 78 16.04 17.69 -2.70
CA LYS A 78 17.40 18.08 -3.05
C LYS A 78 17.70 17.92 -4.55
N ILE A 79 17.40 16.74 -5.13
CA ILE A 79 17.86 16.36 -6.47
C ILE A 79 16.77 16.46 -7.56
N GLY A 80 15.51 16.69 -7.16
CA GLY A 80 14.36 16.90 -8.04
C GLY A 80 13.43 15.70 -8.13
N ARG A 81 12.14 16.00 -8.23
CA ARG A 81 11.03 15.01 -8.20
C ARG A 81 11.13 13.96 -9.31
N LYS A 82 11.25 14.42 -10.56
CA LYS A 82 11.31 13.54 -11.74
C LYS A 82 12.50 12.59 -11.68
N LYS A 83 13.68 13.06 -11.27
CA LYS A 83 14.89 12.23 -11.18
C LYS A 83 14.72 11.09 -10.18
N VAL A 84 14.20 11.40 -8.98
CA VAL A 84 13.98 10.37 -7.94
C VAL A 84 12.97 9.33 -8.41
N MET A 85 11.81 9.75 -8.95
CA MET A 85 10.79 8.83 -9.41
C MET A 85 11.25 7.97 -10.59
N SER A 86 11.98 8.54 -11.56
CA SER A 86 12.51 7.77 -12.69
C SER A 86 13.53 6.73 -12.23
N SER A 87 14.52 7.13 -11.42
CA SER A 87 15.51 6.20 -10.87
C SER A 87 14.85 5.10 -10.04
N SER A 88 13.82 5.44 -9.27
CA SER A 88 12.99 4.53 -8.49
C SER A 88 12.39 3.42 -9.36
N LEU A 89 11.72 3.78 -10.45
CA LEU A 89 11.09 2.82 -11.36
C LEU A 89 12.11 1.91 -12.04
N PHE A 90 13.20 2.48 -12.58
CA PHE A 90 14.24 1.68 -13.23
C PHE A 90 14.92 0.71 -12.28
N LEU A 91 15.30 1.17 -11.09
CA LEU A 91 15.93 0.32 -10.08
C LEU A 91 15.00 -0.78 -9.58
N ALA A 92 13.72 -0.46 -9.34
CA ALA A 92 12.73 -1.45 -8.92
C ALA A 92 12.51 -2.53 -9.98
N ALA A 93 12.39 -2.16 -11.26
CA ALA A 93 12.29 -3.09 -12.36
C ALA A 93 13.56 -3.95 -12.47
N PHE A 94 14.74 -3.33 -12.38
CA PHE A 94 16.02 -4.04 -12.44
C PHE A 94 16.19 -5.05 -11.30
N PHE A 95 15.93 -4.67 -10.05
CA PHE A 95 16.04 -5.61 -8.92
C PHE A 95 15.00 -6.73 -9.00
N THR A 96 13.80 -6.45 -9.53
CA THR A 96 12.79 -7.49 -9.76
C THR A 96 13.24 -8.47 -10.85
N PHE A 97 13.86 -7.98 -11.92
CA PHE A 97 14.47 -8.82 -12.95
C PHE A 97 15.60 -9.68 -12.35
N CYS A 98 16.51 -9.08 -11.60
CA CYS A 98 17.56 -9.83 -10.90
C CYS A 98 16.97 -10.89 -9.98
N CYS A 99 15.91 -10.57 -9.24
CA CYS A 99 15.21 -11.51 -8.36
C CYS A 99 14.73 -12.78 -9.11
N SER A 100 14.24 -12.63 -10.37
CA SER A 100 13.81 -13.75 -11.20
C SER A 100 14.95 -14.74 -11.57
N LYS A 101 16.21 -14.29 -11.51
CA LYS A 101 17.40 -15.10 -11.83
C LYS A 101 18.04 -15.76 -10.59
N MET A 102 17.55 -15.44 -9.39
CA MET A 102 18.12 -16.00 -8.15
C MET A 102 17.68 -17.45 -7.92
N ASN A 103 18.59 -18.24 -7.34
CA ASN A 103 18.38 -19.64 -7.01
C ASN A 103 18.41 -19.91 -5.50
N SER A 104 18.82 -18.96 -4.67
CA SER A 104 18.79 -19.08 -3.21
C SER A 104 17.78 -18.12 -2.60
N TRP A 105 17.16 -18.55 -1.51
CA TRP A 105 16.14 -17.78 -0.82
C TRP A 105 16.68 -16.46 -0.27
N GLU A 106 17.88 -16.45 0.29
CA GLU A 106 18.55 -15.30 0.86
C GLU A 106 18.75 -14.18 -0.18
N HIS A 107 19.18 -14.56 -1.39
CA HIS A 107 19.35 -13.63 -2.50
C HIS A 107 17.99 -13.06 -2.98
N ILE A 108 16.94 -13.90 -2.99
CA ILE A 108 15.58 -13.42 -3.30
C ILE A 108 15.15 -12.35 -2.30
N ILE A 109 15.28 -12.60 -0.99
CA ILE A 109 14.93 -11.67 0.06
C ILE A 109 15.75 -10.37 -0.08
N PHE A 110 17.04 -10.48 -0.34
CA PHE A 110 17.90 -9.32 -0.55
C PHE A 110 17.46 -8.48 -1.76
N MET A 111 17.18 -9.10 -2.91
CA MET A 111 16.66 -8.41 -4.10
C MET A 111 15.30 -7.79 -3.83
N ARG A 112 14.43 -8.47 -3.09
CA ARG A 112 13.12 -7.93 -2.69
C ARG A 112 13.25 -6.72 -1.75
N ALA A 113 14.22 -6.74 -0.83
CA ALA A 113 14.53 -5.60 0.02
C ALA A 113 14.99 -4.38 -0.80
N LEU A 114 15.92 -4.58 -1.73
CA LEU A 114 16.37 -3.53 -2.66
C LEU A 114 15.23 -3.01 -3.55
N THR A 115 14.35 -3.91 -4.02
CA THR A 115 13.15 -3.54 -4.77
C THR A 115 12.26 -2.61 -3.93
N GLY A 116 12.00 -2.96 -2.68
CA GLY A 116 11.19 -2.12 -1.78
C GLY A 116 11.80 -0.74 -1.55
N LEU A 117 13.10 -0.69 -1.28
CA LEU A 117 13.83 0.58 -1.14
C LEU A 117 13.70 1.44 -2.41
N ALA A 118 13.86 0.82 -3.58
CA ALA A 118 13.69 1.52 -4.85
C ALA A 118 12.27 2.06 -5.02
N LEU A 119 11.22 1.26 -4.77
CA LEU A 119 9.82 1.67 -4.93
C LEU A 119 9.42 2.86 -4.05
N SER A 120 10.12 3.10 -2.94
CA SER A 120 9.84 4.20 -2.02
C SER A 120 9.87 5.58 -2.69
N GLY A 121 10.69 5.75 -3.74
CA GLY A 121 10.84 7.03 -4.43
C GLY A 121 9.57 7.47 -5.17
N VAL A 122 8.85 6.56 -5.83
CA VAL A 122 7.55 6.91 -6.44
C VAL A 122 6.51 7.14 -5.36
N ALA A 123 6.40 6.22 -4.40
CA ALA A 123 5.37 6.26 -3.37
C ALA A 123 5.42 7.54 -2.51
N ALA A 124 6.62 8.04 -2.20
CA ALA A 124 6.80 9.24 -1.39
C ALA A 124 6.66 10.55 -2.20
N VAL A 125 6.93 10.54 -3.51
CA VAL A 125 7.15 11.78 -4.27
C VAL A 125 6.03 12.11 -5.25
N ALA A 126 5.27 11.11 -5.74
CA ALA A 126 4.28 11.32 -6.80
C ALA A 126 3.19 12.36 -6.42
N MET A 127 2.63 12.25 -5.21
CA MET A 127 1.60 13.20 -4.75
C MET A 127 2.16 14.62 -4.53
N THR A 128 3.41 14.72 -4.10
CA THR A 128 4.10 16.01 -3.94
C THR A 128 4.28 16.67 -5.31
N TYR A 129 4.76 15.94 -6.31
CA TYR A 129 4.87 16.45 -7.68
C TYR A 129 3.52 16.98 -8.20
N LEU A 130 2.44 16.20 -8.02
CA LEU A 130 1.09 16.64 -8.42
C LEU A 130 0.69 17.96 -7.74
N SER A 131 0.89 18.07 -6.44
CA SER A 131 0.52 19.27 -5.66
C SER A 131 1.33 20.52 -6.03
N GLU A 132 2.56 20.34 -6.52
CA GLU A 132 3.43 21.41 -6.97
C GLU A 132 3.12 21.89 -8.39
N GLU A 133 2.76 20.98 -9.30
CA GLU A 133 2.68 21.28 -10.74
C GLU A 133 1.26 21.41 -11.30
N ILE A 134 0.26 20.73 -10.70
CA ILE A 134 -1.12 20.73 -11.19
C ILE A 134 -1.93 21.87 -10.55
N HIS A 135 -2.80 22.49 -11.36
CA HIS A 135 -3.69 23.54 -10.88
C HIS A 135 -4.60 23.04 -9.75
N PRO A 136 -4.78 23.78 -8.64
CA PRO A 136 -5.56 23.35 -7.46
C PRO A 136 -6.95 22.80 -7.78
N ASN A 137 -7.68 23.41 -8.75
CA ASN A 137 -9.03 22.98 -9.13
C ASN A 137 -9.10 21.57 -9.76
N THR A 138 -7.97 21.04 -10.25
CA THR A 138 -7.90 19.72 -10.92
C THR A 138 -6.98 18.76 -10.21
N LEU A 139 -6.38 19.17 -9.09
CA LEU A 139 -5.44 18.38 -8.31
C LEU A 139 -6.08 17.09 -7.79
N SER A 140 -7.27 17.16 -7.21
CA SER A 140 -7.99 15.98 -6.68
C SER A 140 -8.27 14.94 -7.75
N PHE A 141 -8.64 15.38 -8.97
CA PHE A 141 -8.83 14.48 -10.10
C PHE A 141 -7.52 13.76 -10.50
N SER A 142 -6.41 14.51 -10.59
CA SER A 142 -5.11 13.94 -10.95
C SER A 142 -4.57 12.99 -9.89
N MET A 143 -4.77 13.30 -8.59
CA MET A 143 -4.46 12.40 -7.49
C MET A 143 -5.29 11.11 -7.55
N GLY A 144 -6.59 11.24 -7.86
CA GLY A 144 -7.48 10.09 -8.05
C GLY A 144 -7.00 9.16 -9.15
N LEU A 145 -6.56 9.70 -10.28
CA LEU A 145 -6.01 8.90 -11.39
C LEU A 145 -4.69 8.19 -11.02
N TYR A 146 -3.80 8.86 -10.28
CA TYR A 146 -2.61 8.20 -9.73
C TYR A 146 -2.97 7.04 -8.79
N ILE A 147 -3.92 7.24 -7.86
CA ILE A 147 -4.41 6.20 -6.94
C ILE A 147 -5.09 5.06 -7.73
N SER A 148 -5.81 5.37 -8.80
CA SER A 148 -6.38 4.34 -9.69
C SER A 148 -5.27 3.50 -10.33
N GLY A 149 -4.17 4.12 -10.77
CA GLY A 149 -2.98 3.42 -11.24
C GLY A 149 -2.43 2.45 -10.20
N ASN A 150 -2.29 2.91 -8.95
CA ASN A 150 -1.85 2.06 -7.83
C ASN A 150 -2.78 0.84 -7.63
N THR A 151 -4.09 1.06 -7.63
CA THR A 151 -5.09 0.02 -7.40
C THR A 151 -5.09 -0.99 -8.55
N ILE A 152 -5.17 -0.50 -9.79
CA ILE A 152 -5.19 -1.35 -10.98
C ILE A 152 -3.86 -2.12 -11.10
N GLY A 153 -2.72 -1.48 -10.88
CA GLY A 153 -1.42 -2.14 -10.86
C GLY A 153 -1.33 -3.22 -9.79
N GLY A 154 -1.84 -2.93 -8.59
CA GLY A 154 -1.82 -3.87 -7.48
C GLY A 154 -2.58 -5.16 -7.75
N PHE A 155 -3.80 -5.12 -8.30
CA PHE A 155 -4.53 -6.34 -8.61
C PHE A 155 -4.06 -6.98 -9.92
N SER A 156 -3.75 -6.19 -10.96
CA SER A 156 -3.24 -6.72 -12.25
C SER A 156 -1.91 -7.44 -12.08
N GLY A 157 -1.00 -6.91 -11.25
CA GLY A 157 0.26 -7.57 -10.93
C GLY A 157 0.06 -8.92 -10.26
N ARG A 158 -0.93 -9.06 -9.36
CA ARG A 158 -1.28 -10.34 -8.75
C ARG A 158 -1.87 -11.33 -9.74
N ILE A 159 -2.82 -10.89 -10.57
CA ILE A 159 -3.45 -11.74 -11.59
C ILE A 159 -2.40 -12.23 -12.58
N LEU A 160 -1.62 -11.31 -13.16
CA LEU A 160 -0.58 -11.66 -14.12
C LEU A 160 0.46 -12.61 -13.52
N SER A 161 0.90 -12.34 -12.29
CA SER A 161 1.84 -13.19 -11.57
C SER A 161 1.30 -14.60 -11.37
N SER A 162 0.05 -14.73 -10.94
CA SER A 162 -0.60 -16.02 -10.73
C SER A 162 -0.72 -16.84 -12.01
N ILE A 163 -1.20 -16.23 -13.09
CA ILE A 163 -1.36 -16.91 -14.38
C ILE A 163 -0.01 -17.37 -14.93
N LEU A 164 1.00 -16.50 -14.90
CA LEU A 164 2.33 -16.85 -15.40
C LEU A 164 3.02 -17.88 -14.52
N ALA A 165 2.81 -17.86 -13.21
CA ALA A 165 3.38 -18.83 -12.30
C ALA A 165 2.75 -20.23 -12.48
N GLU A 166 1.45 -20.31 -12.79
CA GLU A 166 0.77 -21.58 -13.08
C GLU A 166 1.18 -22.18 -14.42
N LYS A 167 1.21 -21.34 -15.48
CA LYS A 167 1.49 -21.81 -16.85
C LYS A 167 2.96 -22.08 -17.15
N PHE A 168 3.85 -21.36 -16.47
CA PHE A 168 5.29 -21.42 -16.72
C PHE A 168 6.07 -21.64 -15.41
N SER A 169 6.38 -20.55 -14.69
CA SER A 169 7.06 -20.61 -13.41
C SER A 169 6.99 -19.25 -12.69
N TRP A 170 7.26 -19.24 -11.37
CA TRP A 170 7.38 -18.01 -10.62
C TRP A 170 8.51 -17.08 -11.13
N LYS A 171 9.61 -17.65 -11.68
CA LYS A 171 10.71 -16.89 -12.28
C LYS A 171 10.26 -16.12 -13.51
N ILE A 172 9.58 -16.81 -14.43
CA ILE A 172 9.02 -16.18 -15.63
C ILE A 172 7.98 -15.11 -15.27
N SER A 173 7.19 -15.35 -14.23
CA SER A 173 6.26 -14.37 -13.71
C SER A 173 6.94 -13.05 -13.30
N LEU A 174 7.99 -13.11 -12.47
CA LEU A 174 8.74 -11.93 -12.06
C LEU A 174 9.46 -11.25 -13.22
N GLU A 175 9.98 -12.04 -14.17
CA GLU A 175 10.64 -11.54 -15.38
C GLU A 175 9.70 -10.69 -16.24
N TRP A 176 8.51 -11.19 -16.57
CA TRP A 176 7.53 -10.45 -17.35
C TRP A 176 7.01 -9.20 -16.64
N ILE A 177 6.78 -9.27 -15.33
CA ILE A 177 6.39 -8.09 -14.54
C ILE A 177 7.50 -7.04 -14.55
N SER A 178 8.76 -7.45 -14.45
CA SER A 178 9.90 -6.53 -14.50
C SER A 178 10.05 -5.88 -15.87
N ILE A 179 9.88 -6.64 -16.97
CA ILE A 179 9.92 -6.12 -18.34
C ILE A 179 8.80 -5.09 -18.55
N LEU A 180 7.56 -5.40 -18.15
CA LEU A 180 6.44 -4.48 -18.22
C LEU A 180 6.72 -3.18 -17.44
N ALA A 181 7.26 -3.31 -16.23
CA ALA A 181 7.63 -2.17 -15.41
C ALA A 181 8.77 -1.34 -16.03
N PHE A 182 9.72 -1.98 -16.69
CA PHE A 182 10.78 -1.30 -17.44
C PHE A 182 10.21 -0.46 -18.60
N VAL A 183 9.27 -1.02 -19.36
CA VAL A 183 8.55 -0.28 -20.41
C VAL A 183 7.84 0.93 -19.84
N PHE A 184 7.15 0.76 -18.70
CA PHE A 184 6.47 1.88 -18.03
C PHE A 184 7.45 2.91 -17.47
N ALA A 185 8.62 2.51 -16.99
CA ALA A 185 9.68 3.41 -16.56
C ALA A 185 10.21 4.27 -17.72
N ILE A 186 10.38 3.67 -18.91
CA ILE A 186 10.77 4.38 -20.13
C ILE A 186 9.68 5.38 -20.54
N LEU A 187 8.42 4.95 -20.61
CA LEU A 187 7.29 5.84 -20.93
C LEU A 187 7.19 6.99 -19.92
N PHE A 188 7.33 6.70 -18.63
CA PHE A 188 7.34 7.69 -17.57
C PHE A 188 8.45 8.74 -17.78
N LEU A 189 9.67 8.30 -18.08
CA LEU A 189 10.82 9.18 -18.28
C LEU A 189 10.58 10.17 -19.43
N TYR A 190 9.96 9.71 -20.53
CA TYR A 190 9.66 10.56 -21.68
C TYR A 190 8.42 11.43 -21.49
N LEU A 191 7.37 10.91 -20.87
CA LEU A 191 6.10 11.61 -20.74
C LEU A 191 6.10 12.65 -19.62
N LEU A 192 6.72 12.36 -18.46
CA LEU A 192 6.66 13.28 -17.33
C LEU A 192 7.49 14.54 -17.60
N PRO A 193 6.87 15.75 -17.61
CA PRO A 193 7.64 16.99 -17.72
C PRO A 193 8.52 17.22 -16.49
N SER A 194 9.61 17.97 -16.67
CA SER A 194 10.40 18.43 -15.53
C SER A 194 9.59 19.40 -14.67
N SER A 195 9.77 19.32 -13.35
CA SER A 195 9.12 20.21 -12.40
C SER A 195 9.56 21.66 -12.63
N LYS A 196 8.60 22.57 -12.69
CA LYS A 196 8.85 24.03 -12.87
C LYS A 196 8.77 24.80 -11.55
N ASN A 197 7.96 24.31 -10.62
CA ASN A 197 7.76 24.91 -9.30
C ASN A 197 8.69 24.29 -8.24
N PHE A 198 9.64 23.46 -8.65
CA PHE A 198 10.59 22.84 -7.76
C PHE A 198 11.64 23.84 -7.27
N HIS A 199 11.82 23.93 -5.96
CA HIS A 199 12.90 24.66 -5.31
C HIS A 199 13.70 23.68 -4.46
N SER A 200 15.02 23.60 -4.72
CA SER A 200 15.90 22.72 -3.95
C SER A 200 16.00 23.19 -2.50
N ILE A 201 15.74 22.28 -1.57
CA ILE A 201 15.84 22.54 -0.13
C ILE A 201 16.95 21.67 0.44
N ALA A 202 17.76 22.25 1.33
CA ALA A 202 18.84 21.53 1.99
C ALA A 202 18.28 20.44 2.94
N LEU A 203 18.87 19.25 2.87
CA LEU A 203 18.55 18.15 3.76
C LEU A 203 19.02 18.45 5.20
N HIS A 204 18.12 18.36 6.15
CA HIS A 204 18.40 18.47 7.58
C HIS A 204 17.96 17.20 8.34
N PRO A 205 18.77 16.13 8.36
CA PRO A 205 18.39 14.84 8.96
C PRO A 205 17.93 14.95 10.42
N LYS A 206 18.57 15.80 11.21
CA LYS A 206 18.21 16.06 12.62
C LYS A 206 16.76 16.59 12.74
N LYS A 207 16.35 17.49 11.84
CA LYS A 207 14.98 18.03 11.84
C LYS A 207 13.94 16.96 11.51
N ILE A 208 14.26 16.06 10.56
CA ILE A 208 13.38 14.93 10.18
C ILE A 208 13.16 14.04 11.39
N PHE A 209 14.23 13.66 12.10
CA PHE A 209 14.14 12.79 13.27
C PHE A 209 13.39 13.45 14.45
N THR A 210 13.67 14.71 14.73
CA THR A 210 12.96 15.47 15.77
C THR A 210 11.47 15.57 15.46
N TYR A 211 11.11 15.82 14.20
CA TYR A 211 9.73 15.89 13.76
C TYR A 211 9.03 14.52 13.86
N PHE A 212 9.72 13.45 13.48
CA PHE A 212 9.22 12.07 13.63
C PHE A 212 8.81 11.78 15.09
N ILE A 213 9.70 12.06 16.05
CA ILE A 213 9.41 11.85 17.47
C ILE A 213 8.26 12.74 17.94
N ALA A 214 8.22 14.00 17.53
CA ALA A 214 7.15 14.92 17.90
C ALA A 214 5.76 14.43 17.44
N GLN A 215 5.67 13.87 16.23
CA GLN A 215 4.40 13.30 15.72
C GLN A 215 3.95 12.06 16.50
N TRP A 216 4.86 11.21 16.96
CA TRP A 216 4.53 10.06 17.80
C TRP A 216 4.07 10.46 19.21
N LYS A 217 4.46 11.63 19.70
CA LYS A 217 3.98 12.19 20.97
C LYS A 217 2.61 12.85 20.85
N HIS A 218 2.14 13.17 19.65
CA HIS A 218 0.84 13.82 19.44
C HIS A 218 -0.31 12.84 19.74
N PRO A 219 -1.27 13.17 20.63
CA PRO A 219 -2.25 12.22 21.18
C PRO A 219 -3.21 11.62 20.14
N ILE A 220 -3.56 12.37 19.09
CA ILE A 220 -4.43 11.92 17.99
C ILE A 220 -3.60 11.21 16.93
N VAL A 221 -2.53 11.84 16.47
CA VAL A 221 -1.74 11.37 15.32
C VAL A 221 -1.08 10.02 15.58
N SER A 222 -0.56 9.78 16.79
CA SER A 222 0.02 8.49 17.19
C SER A 222 -0.99 7.34 17.11
N LYS A 223 -2.26 7.57 17.50
CA LYS A 223 -3.32 6.57 17.38
C LYS A 223 -3.68 6.28 15.94
N LEU A 224 -3.66 7.30 15.06
CA LEU A 224 -3.87 7.12 13.62
C LEU A 224 -2.72 6.34 12.97
N PHE A 225 -1.48 6.52 13.42
CA PHE A 225 -0.33 5.72 12.96
C PHE A 225 -0.49 4.25 13.36
N LEU A 226 -0.88 3.97 14.60
CA LEU A 226 -1.17 2.61 15.06
C LEU A 226 -2.37 2.01 14.33
N MET A 227 -3.41 2.81 14.05
CA MET A 227 -4.54 2.38 13.23
C MET A 227 -4.07 1.91 11.85
N GLY A 228 -3.25 2.70 11.16
CA GLY A 228 -2.67 2.32 9.86
C GLY A 228 -1.84 1.03 9.95
N PHE A 229 -1.05 0.85 11.00
CA PHE A 229 -0.26 -0.35 11.27
C PHE A 229 -1.15 -1.60 11.36
N PHE A 230 -2.20 -1.56 12.19
CA PHE A 230 -3.09 -2.71 12.35
C PHE A 230 -3.98 -2.95 11.13
N LEU A 231 -4.46 -1.91 10.46
CA LEU A 231 -5.28 -2.03 9.25
C LEU A 231 -4.51 -2.75 8.14
N MET A 232 -3.33 -2.24 7.79
CA MET A 232 -2.56 -2.83 6.68
C MET A 232 -1.97 -4.18 7.06
N GLY A 233 -1.53 -4.32 8.31
CA GLY A 233 -1.06 -5.60 8.81
C GLY A 233 -2.14 -6.68 8.73
N SER A 234 -3.37 -6.38 9.14
CA SER A 234 -4.53 -7.27 9.03
C SER A 234 -4.85 -7.62 7.58
N PHE A 235 -4.88 -6.61 6.71
CA PHE A 235 -5.18 -6.78 5.29
C PHE A 235 -4.16 -7.70 4.60
N ILE A 236 -2.89 -7.41 4.75
CA ILE A 236 -1.83 -8.22 4.14
C ILE A 236 -1.78 -9.63 4.73
N THR A 237 -2.01 -9.79 6.03
CA THR A 237 -2.11 -11.10 6.67
C THR A 237 -3.18 -11.96 6.00
N VAL A 238 -4.40 -11.48 5.87
CA VAL A 238 -5.51 -12.24 5.25
C VAL A 238 -5.15 -12.65 3.82
N PHE A 239 -4.62 -11.74 3.01
CA PHE A 239 -4.31 -12.03 1.61
C PHE A 239 -3.00 -12.80 1.38
N ASN A 240 -2.08 -12.82 2.34
CA ASN A 240 -0.92 -13.72 2.30
C ASN A 240 -1.31 -15.17 2.52
N TYR A 241 -2.30 -15.44 3.39
CA TYR A 241 -2.62 -16.80 3.82
C TYR A 241 -3.89 -17.38 3.20
N VAL A 242 -4.74 -16.57 2.56
CA VAL A 242 -5.89 -17.11 1.82
C VAL A 242 -5.47 -18.03 0.68
N GLY A 243 -4.35 -17.73 0.02
CA GLY A 243 -3.76 -18.61 -1.00
C GLY A 243 -3.42 -20.00 -0.45
N TYR A 244 -2.76 -20.04 0.71
CA TYR A 244 -2.46 -21.31 1.39
C TYR A 244 -3.72 -22.11 1.72
N ARG A 245 -4.81 -21.43 2.14
CA ARG A 245 -6.06 -22.10 2.45
C ARG A 245 -6.73 -22.70 1.22
N LEU A 246 -6.75 -21.97 0.11
CA LEU A 246 -7.52 -22.35 -1.07
C LEU A 246 -6.78 -23.31 -1.99
N LEU A 247 -5.45 -23.29 -1.98
CA LEU A 247 -4.61 -24.24 -2.75
C LEU A 247 -4.53 -25.62 -2.12
N LEU A 248 -4.85 -25.76 -0.81
CA LEU A 248 -4.84 -27.00 -0.06
C LEU A 248 -6.26 -27.56 0.13
N GLU A 249 -6.34 -28.76 0.74
CA GLU A 249 -7.62 -29.35 1.14
C GLU A 249 -8.50 -28.40 1.95
N PRO A 250 -9.81 -28.44 1.73
CA PRO A 250 -10.60 -29.25 0.82
C PRO A 250 -10.83 -28.62 -0.57
N PHE A 251 -10.20 -27.48 -0.89
CA PHE A 251 -10.59 -26.65 -2.03
C PHE A 251 -9.81 -26.97 -3.31
N PHE A 252 -8.49 -27.18 -3.24
CA PHE A 252 -7.59 -27.44 -4.38
C PHE A 252 -7.83 -26.52 -5.59
N VAL A 253 -8.05 -25.23 -5.37
CA VAL A 253 -8.22 -24.27 -6.48
C VAL A 253 -6.91 -24.08 -7.23
N SER A 254 -6.99 -23.65 -8.50
CA SER A 254 -5.81 -23.33 -9.29
C SER A 254 -5.08 -22.08 -8.76
N GLN A 255 -3.80 -21.99 -9.03
CA GLN A 255 -2.98 -20.83 -8.70
C GLN A 255 -3.51 -19.56 -9.40
N GLU A 256 -4.05 -19.68 -10.64
CA GLU A 256 -4.70 -18.61 -11.37
C GLU A 256 -5.89 -18.03 -10.58
N THR A 257 -6.72 -18.88 -9.99
CA THR A 257 -7.87 -18.48 -9.16
C THR A 257 -7.43 -17.61 -7.98
N ILE A 258 -6.27 -17.87 -7.37
CA ILE A 258 -5.74 -17.05 -6.28
C ILE A 258 -5.44 -15.62 -6.76
N GLY A 259 -4.91 -15.46 -7.96
CA GLY A 259 -4.72 -14.12 -8.56
C GLY A 259 -6.05 -13.40 -8.77
N ILE A 260 -7.04 -14.09 -9.31
CA ILE A 260 -8.39 -13.55 -9.59
C ILE A 260 -9.09 -13.09 -8.30
N LEU A 261 -8.83 -13.73 -7.15
CA LEU A 261 -9.35 -13.27 -5.86
C LEU A 261 -9.04 -11.79 -5.58
N SER A 262 -7.96 -11.26 -6.13
CA SER A 262 -7.61 -9.83 -5.97
C SER A 262 -8.66 -8.87 -6.53
N ILE A 263 -9.61 -9.35 -7.32
CA ILE A 263 -10.74 -8.57 -7.85
C ILE A 263 -11.62 -7.99 -6.74
N VAL A 264 -11.63 -8.64 -5.56
CA VAL A 264 -12.37 -8.13 -4.38
C VAL A 264 -11.88 -6.74 -3.94
N TYR A 265 -10.67 -6.34 -4.33
CA TYR A 265 -10.14 -5.01 -4.02
C TYR A 265 -10.87 -3.88 -4.75
N LEU A 266 -11.54 -4.18 -5.87
CA LEU A 266 -12.33 -3.20 -6.61
C LEU A 266 -13.47 -2.60 -5.79
N ILE A 267 -13.93 -3.29 -4.72
CA ILE A 267 -14.91 -2.73 -3.79
C ILE A 267 -14.39 -1.43 -3.13
N GLY A 268 -13.07 -1.27 -3.03
CA GLY A 268 -12.44 -0.05 -2.52
C GLY A 268 -12.80 1.21 -3.32
N VAL A 269 -13.06 1.06 -4.63
CA VAL A 269 -13.51 2.17 -5.50
C VAL A 269 -14.85 2.74 -5.04
N TYR A 270 -15.72 1.88 -4.47
CA TYR A 270 -17.00 2.29 -3.91
C TYR A 270 -16.93 2.63 -2.42
N SER A 271 -16.30 1.76 -1.61
CA SER A 271 -16.32 1.88 -0.14
C SER A 271 -15.53 3.09 0.37
N SER A 272 -14.39 3.45 -0.26
CA SER A 272 -13.58 4.59 0.16
C SER A 272 -14.29 5.93 0.02
N PRO A 273 -14.83 6.32 -1.16
CA PRO A 273 -15.58 7.57 -1.28
C PRO A 273 -16.85 7.60 -0.42
N LYS A 274 -17.56 6.46 -0.33
CA LYS A 274 -18.76 6.36 0.49
C LYS A 274 -18.46 6.61 1.97
N ALA A 275 -17.36 6.04 2.48
CA ALA A 275 -16.91 6.31 3.84
C ALA A 275 -16.56 7.78 4.05
N GLY A 276 -15.90 8.43 3.09
CA GLY A 276 -15.61 9.87 3.11
C GLY A 276 -16.86 10.74 3.25
N ILE A 277 -17.93 10.41 2.53
CA ILE A 277 -19.21 11.12 2.64
C ILE A 277 -19.87 10.85 4.01
N LEU A 278 -19.81 9.62 4.49
CA LEU A 278 -20.48 9.23 5.75
C LEU A 278 -19.79 9.80 7.00
N ILE A 279 -18.51 10.20 6.91
CA ILE A 279 -17.81 10.91 8.00
C ILE A 279 -18.58 12.16 8.43
N GLU A 280 -19.11 12.95 7.46
CA GLU A 280 -19.85 14.17 7.75
C GLU A 280 -21.11 13.91 8.60
N LYS A 281 -21.72 12.73 8.44
CA LYS A 281 -22.95 12.35 9.14
C LYS A 281 -22.69 11.67 10.50
N TYR A 282 -21.68 10.79 10.56
CA TYR A 282 -21.47 9.91 11.72
C TYR A 282 -20.21 10.23 12.53
N GLY A 283 -19.33 11.10 12.02
CA GLY A 283 -18.02 11.39 12.59
C GLY A 283 -16.97 10.31 12.32
N GLU A 284 -15.70 10.69 12.48
CA GLU A 284 -14.55 9.84 12.13
C GLU A 284 -14.47 8.57 12.98
N GLY A 285 -14.63 8.72 14.30
CA GLY A 285 -14.49 7.60 15.23
C GLY A 285 -15.52 6.52 15.04
N ARG A 286 -16.81 6.88 14.83
CA ARG A 286 -17.88 5.93 14.59
C ARG A 286 -17.71 5.23 13.23
N MET A 287 -17.29 5.97 12.20
CA MET A 287 -17.03 5.39 10.89
C MET A 287 -15.86 4.39 10.91
N LEU A 288 -14.81 4.66 11.69
CA LEU A 288 -13.74 3.69 11.92
C LEU A 288 -14.28 2.42 12.57
N ILE A 289 -15.07 2.53 13.64
CA ILE A 289 -15.65 1.37 14.34
C ILE A 289 -16.53 0.54 13.38
N ILE A 290 -17.43 1.18 12.64
CA ILE A 290 -18.29 0.49 11.67
C ILE A 290 -17.44 -0.26 10.63
N SER A 291 -16.42 0.37 10.09
CA SER A 291 -15.53 -0.22 9.09
C SER A 291 -14.78 -1.44 9.64
N LEU A 292 -14.26 -1.36 10.87
CA LEU A 292 -13.56 -2.46 11.53
C LEU A 292 -14.50 -3.62 11.87
N VAL A 293 -15.75 -3.33 12.27
CA VAL A 293 -16.79 -4.37 12.49
C VAL A 293 -17.13 -5.07 11.18
N ILE A 294 -17.25 -4.35 10.07
CA ILE A 294 -17.45 -4.95 8.73
C ILE A 294 -16.29 -5.90 8.38
N MET A 295 -15.04 -5.52 8.68
CA MET A 295 -13.88 -6.41 8.50
C MET A 295 -14.00 -7.68 9.34
N ILE A 296 -14.36 -7.57 10.61
CA ILE A 296 -14.54 -8.72 11.51
C ILE A 296 -15.65 -9.65 10.98
N VAL A 297 -16.80 -9.09 10.60
CA VAL A 297 -17.92 -9.87 10.03
C VAL A 297 -17.48 -10.58 8.76
N GLY A 298 -16.79 -9.90 7.86
CA GLY A 298 -16.24 -10.51 6.63
C GLY A 298 -15.30 -11.67 6.94
N LEU A 299 -14.45 -11.52 7.93
CA LEU A 299 -13.51 -12.57 8.34
C LEU A 299 -14.22 -13.77 8.99
N ILE A 300 -15.25 -13.55 9.80
CA ILE A 300 -16.08 -14.60 10.37
C ILE A 300 -16.82 -15.37 9.25
N ILE A 301 -17.42 -14.67 8.30
CA ILE A 301 -18.06 -15.28 7.13
C ILE A 301 -17.07 -16.13 6.34
N SER A 302 -15.84 -15.69 6.21
CA SER A 302 -14.79 -16.44 5.50
C SER A 302 -14.41 -17.76 6.17
N GLN A 303 -14.89 -18.09 7.38
CA GLN A 303 -14.60 -19.38 8.04
C GLN A 303 -15.31 -20.57 7.38
N TRP A 304 -16.42 -20.35 6.69
CA TRP A 304 -17.14 -21.45 6.05
C TRP A 304 -16.35 -22.11 4.92
N ASN A 305 -16.47 -23.43 4.79
CA ASN A 305 -15.76 -24.22 3.77
C ASN A 305 -16.53 -24.24 2.43
N ARG A 306 -16.97 -23.07 1.94
CA ARG A 306 -17.56 -22.89 0.61
C ARG A 306 -16.91 -21.70 -0.07
N ILE A 307 -16.35 -21.90 -1.25
CA ILE A 307 -15.56 -20.89 -1.99
C ILE A 307 -16.33 -19.57 -2.16
N ILE A 308 -17.63 -19.64 -2.53
CA ILE A 308 -18.47 -18.45 -2.72
C ILE A 308 -18.62 -17.67 -1.40
N ILE A 309 -18.77 -18.37 -0.27
CA ILE A 309 -18.91 -17.72 1.06
C ILE A 309 -17.56 -17.11 1.49
N ILE A 310 -16.46 -17.79 1.21
CA ILE A 310 -15.11 -17.23 1.46
C ILE A 310 -14.94 -15.94 0.63
N PHE A 311 -15.30 -15.98 -0.65
CA PHE A 311 -15.21 -14.81 -1.52
C PHE A 311 -16.05 -13.64 -1.01
N LEU A 312 -17.30 -13.90 -0.58
CA LEU A 312 -18.18 -12.89 0.04
C LEU A 312 -17.56 -12.32 1.33
N GLY A 313 -17.00 -13.17 2.17
CA GLY A 313 -16.30 -12.75 3.38
C GLY A 313 -15.10 -11.84 3.08
N LEU A 314 -14.26 -12.20 2.10
CA LEU A 314 -13.12 -11.40 1.67
C LEU A 314 -13.55 -10.08 1.00
N PHE A 315 -14.68 -10.07 0.29
CA PHE A 315 -15.27 -8.87 -0.29
C PHE A 315 -15.68 -7.88 0.81
N LEU A 316 -16.42 -8.34 1.83
CA LEU A 316 -16.80 -7.52 2.98
C LEU A 316 -15.57 -7.04 3.78
N PHE A 317 -14.61 -7.93 4.01
CA PHE A 317 -13.36 -7.59 4.68
C PHE A 317 -12.62 -6.47 3.94
N SER A 318 -12.51 -6.57 2.61
CA SER A 318 -11.89 -5.54 1.78
C SER A 318 -12.66 -4.22 1.79
N ALA A 319 -14.01 -4.28 1.75
CA ALA A 319 -14.85 -3.08 1.84
C ALA A 319 -14.62 -2.31 3.14
N GLY A 320 -14.59 -3.02 4.27
CA GLY A 320 -14.28 -2.44 5.58
C GLY A 320 -12.87 -1.86 5.64
N PHE A 321 -11.88 -2.58 5.11
CA PHE A 321 -10.49 -2.10 5.07
C PHE A 321 -10.34 -0.78 4.31
N PHE A 322 -10.85 -0.72 3.08
CA PHE A 322 -10.73 0.49 2.26
C PHE A 322 -11.50 1.67 2.85
N ALA A 323 -12.66 1.41 3.48
CA ALA A 323 -13.40 2.43 4.22
C ALA A 323 -12.59 2.96 5.41
N ALA A 324 -12.07 2.08 6.29
CA ALA A 324 -11.27 2.46 7.45
C ALA A 324 -9.98 3.20 7.06
N HIS A 325 -9.29 2.73 6.00
CA HIS A 325 -8.09 3.39 5.49
C HIS A 325 -8.38 4.81 4.96
N SER A 326 -9.49 4.99 4.24
CA SER A 326 -9.93 6.30 3.75
C SER A 326 -10.21 7.27 4.89
N VAL A 327 -10.96 6.82 5.92
CA VAL A 327 -11.24 7.63 7.13
C VAL A 327 -9.94 8.01 7.83
N THR A 328 -9.06 7.03 8.09
CA THR A 328 -7.77 7.27 8.78
C THR A 328 -6.90 8.27 8.02
N SER A 329 -6.81 8.13 6.70
CA SER A 329 -6.03 9.04 5.83
C SER A 329 -6.60 10.46 5.85
N THR A 330 -7.93 10.61 5.86
CA THR A 330 -8.61 11.91 5.98
C THR A 330 -8.27 12.58 7.30
N CYS A 331 -8.36 11.84 8.42
CA CYS A 331 -8.00 12.36 9.74
C CYS A 331 -6.54 12.81 9.81
N ILE A 332 -5.60 12.04 9.24
CA ILE A 332 -4.18 12.43 9.14
C ILE A 332 -4.04 13.76 8.38
N GLY A 333 -4.73 13.90 7.24
CA GLY A 333 -4.70 15.12 6.44
C GLY A 333 -5.23 16.36 7.19
N GLN A 334 -6.25 16.19 8.04
CA GLN A 334 -6.84 17.25 8.85
C GLN A 334 -5.93 17.67 10.02
N GLN A 335 -5.31 16.70 10.71
CA GLN A 335 -4.43 16.97 11.86
C GLN A 335 -3.07 17.56 11.44
N ALA A 336 -2.63 17.34 10.23
CA ALA A 336 -1.30 17.72 9.73
C ALA A 336 -1.23 19.15 9.17
N ARG A 337 -1.90 20.16 9.77
CA ARG A 337 -2.08 21.52 9.22
C ARG A 337 -0.80 22.16 8.65
N ASN A 338 0.35 22.05 9.32
CA ASN A 338 1.58 22.76 8.96
C ASN A 338 2.65 21.92 8.24
N ASN A 339 2.55 20.58 8.27
CA ASN A 339 3.56 19.66 7.72
C ASN A 339 2.94 18.37 7.13
N ARG A 340 1.91 18.53 6.29
CA ARG A 340 1.11 17.42 5.74
C ARG A 340 1.97 16.32 5.11
N GLY A 341 2.99 16.66 4.35
CA GLY A 341 3.85 15.69 3.68
C GLY A 341 4.58 14.77 4.66
N TYR A 342 5.21 15.33 5.70
CA TYR A 342 5.93 14.54 6.71
C TYR A 342 5.00 13.65 7.54
N THR A 343 3.86 14.17 7.99
CA THR A 343 2.91 13.39 8.79
C THR A 343 2.33 12.23 7.97
N SER A 344 2.00 12.47 6.69
CA SER A 344 1.54 11.43 5.78
C SER A 344 2.63 10.37 5.51
N SER A 345 3.90 10.77 5.39
CA SER A 345 5.01 9.83 5.21
C SER A 345 5.21 8.94 6.45
N ILE A 346 5.06 9.49 7.67
CA ILE A 346 5.16 8.69 8.91
C ILE A 346 3.94 7.74 9.03
N TYR A 347 2.76 8.19 8.62
CA TYR A 347 1.59 7.31 8.54
C TYR A 347 1.82 6.13 7.59
N LEU A 348 2.32 6.39 6.39
CA LEU A 348 2.62 5.35 5.41
C LEU A 348 3.78 4.45 5.87
N PHE A 349 4.77 5.00 6.56
CA PHE A 349 5.82 4.22 7.22
C PHE A 349 5.19 3.21 8.20
N SER A 350 4.32 3.67 9.11
CA SER A 350 3.64 2.82 10.08
C SER A 350 2.75 1.77 9.40
N TYR A 351 2.02 2.16 8.36
CA TYR A 351 1.15 1.33 7.54
C TYR A 351 1.92 0.17 6.87
N TYR A 352 3.03 0.45 6.18
CA TYR A 352 3.83 -0.59 5.54
C TYR A 352 4.66 -1.41 6.54
N LEU A 353 5.04 -0.82 7.66
CA LEU A 353 5.67 -1.56 8.77
C LEU A 353 4.70 -2.59 9.36
N GLY A 354 3.41 -2.23 9.53
CA GLY A 354 2.36 -3.16 9.91
C GLY A 354 2.21 -4.32 8.92
N SER A 355 2.18 -4.01 7.62
CA SER A 355 2.20 -5.01 6.56
C SER A 355 3.37 -6.00 6.70
N SER A 356 4.56 -5.49 6.94
CA SER A 356 5.76 -6.33 7.04
C SER A 356 5.76 -7.19 8.30
N ILE A 357 5.58 -6.58 9.46
CA ILE A 357 5.70 -7.27 10.76
C ILE A 357 4.55 -8.26 10.94
N LEU A 358 3.30 -7.78 10.83
CA LEU A 358 2.14 -8.62 11.09
C LEU A 358 1.95 -9.66 9.99
N GLY A 359 2.22 -9.30 8.72
CA GLY A 359 2.18 -10.24 7.59
C GLY A 359 3.15 -11.41 7.74
N THR A 360 4.30 -11.22 8.41
CA THR A 360 5.27 -12.29 8.66
C THR A 360 4.94 -13.09 9.90
N ILE A 361 4.68 -12.42 11.04
CA ILE A 361 4.40 -13.08 12.32
C ILE A 361 3.16 -13.99 12.22
N SER A 362 2.19 -13.59 11.41
CA SER A 362 0.96 -14.38 11.18
C SER A 362 1.23 -15.79 10.64
N GLY A 363 2.38 -16.05 10.03
CA GLY A 363 2.76 -17.41 9.62
C GLY A 363 2.89 -18.41 10.77
N ILE A 364 3.23 -17.95 11.97
CA ILE A 364 3.22 -18.78 13.18
C ILE A 364 1.78 -19.22 13.50
N PHE A 365 0.83 -18.30 13.40
CA PHE A 365 -0.59 -18.58 13.66
C PHE A 365 -1.20 -19.49 12.58
N TRP A 366 -0.73 -19.38 11.33
CA TRP A 366 -1.07 -20.35 10.29
C TRP A 366 -0.57 -21.76 10.64
N THR A 367 0.62 -21.90 11.16
CA THR A 367 1.19 -23.21 11.52
C THR A 367 0.39 -23.86 12.64
N ILE A 368 -0.05 -23.09 13.65
CA ILE A 368 -0.78 -23.57 14.82
C ILE A 368 -2.24 -23.87 14.50
N GLY A 369 -2.94 -22.96 13.85
CA GLY A 369 -4.41 -23.01 13.73
C GLY A 369 -4.93 -22.81 12.30
N LYS A 370 -4.08 -22.91 11.26
CA LYS A 370 -4.46 -22.70 9.86
C LYS A 370 -5.26 -21.39 9.69
N TRP A 371 -6.35 -21.42 8.94
CA TRP A 371 -7.18 -20.24 8.69
C TRP A 371 -7.83 -19.67 9.95
N THR A 372 -8.26 -20.54 10.88
CA THR A 372 -8.82 -20.09 12.16
C THR A 372 -7.78 -19.35 12.99
N GLY A 373 -6.52 -19.83 13.02
CA GLY A 373 -5.42 -19.14 13.71
C GLY A 373 -5.17 -17.75 13.14
N ILE A 374 -5.11 -17.61 11.80
CA ILE A 374 -5.00 -16.32 11.11
C ILE A 374 -6.16 -15.40 11.47
N SER A 375 -7.38 -15.90 11.38
CA SER A 375 -8.58 -15.09 11.62
C SER A 375 -8.67 -14.61 13.06
N THR A 376 -8.34 -15.47 14.03
CA THR A 376 -8.31 -15.10 15.45
C THR A 376 -7.31 -13.98 15.71
N MET A 377 -6.09 -14.12 15.19
CA MET A 377 -5.05 -13.09 15.30
C MET A 377 -5.52 -11.75 14.69
N VAL A 378 -6.09 -11.79 13.49
CA VAL A 378 -6.57 -10.58 12.81
C VAL A 378 -7.74 -9.95 13.57
N ILE A 379 -8.68 -10.74 14.11
CA ILE A 379 -9.78 -10.22 14.94
C ILE A 379 -9.24 -9.50 16.18
N ILE A 380 -8.18 -10.03 16.83
CA ILE A 380 -7.53 -9.36 17.95
C ILE A 380 -6.96 -8.00 17.53
N PHE A 381 -6.30 -7.92 16.38
CA PHE A 381 -5.77 -6.66 15.87
C PHE A 381 -6.86 -5.65 15.53
N LEU A 382 -7.95 -6.11 14.91
CA LEU A 382 -9.10 -5.26 14.61
C LEU A 382 -9.81 -4.78 15.88
N TYR A 383 -9.86 -5.61 16.93
CA TYR A 383 -10.37 -5.22 18.24
C TYR A 383 -9.49 -4.14 18.88
N ILE A 384 -8.16 -4.26 18.81
CA ILE A 384 -7.24 -3.18 19.24
C ILE A 384 -7.54 -1.91 18.44
N GLY A 385 -7.77 -2.03 17.12
CA GLY A 385 -8.20 -0.92 16.27
C GLY A 385 -9.51 -0.28 16.74
N ILE A 386 -10.51 -1.05 17.16
CA ILE A 386 -11.77 -0.52 17.71
C ILE A 386 -11.51 0.25 19.02
N VAL A 387 -10.67 -0.27 19.91
CA VAL A 387 -10.30 0.44 21.16
C VAL A 387 -9.59 1.77 20.83
N LEU A 388 -8.71 1.79 19.82
CA LEU A 388 -8.07 3.02 19.35
C LEU A 388 -9.09 4.00 18.76
N ALA A 389 -10.07 3.53 17.98
CA ALA A 389 -11.12 4.37 17.42
C ALA A 389 -12.02 4.99 18.48
N ILE A 390 -12.39 4.23 19.54
CA ILE A 390 -13.16 4.73 20.68
C ILE A 390 -12.37 5.84 21.41
N LYS A 391 -11.09 5.60 21.70
CA LYS A 391 -10.23 6.61 22.34
C LYS A 391 -10.04 7.85 21.46
N LEU A 392 -9.96 7.68 20.16
CA LEU A 392 -9.85 8.76 19.20
C LEU A 392 -11.13 9.63 19.23
N ASN A 393 -12.31 8.98 19.17
CA ASN A 393 -13.59 9.67 19.21
C ASN A 393 -13.73 10.49 20.49
N TYR A 394 -13.41 9.91 21.65
CA TYR A 394 -13.46 10.61 22.94
C TYR A 394 -12.55 11.86 22.97
N ILE A 395 -11.33 11.78 22.42
CA ILE A 395 -10.41 12.93 22.39
C ILE A 395 -10.92 14.03 21.45
N ILE A 396 -11.52 13.66 20.30
CA ILE A 396 -12.05 14.63 19.33
C ILE A 396 -13.30 15.32 19.91
N ASP A 397 -14.21 14.56 20.52
CA ASP A 397 -15.45 15.12 21.11
C ASP A 397 -15.12 16.11 22.23
N ASN A 398 -14.24 15.76 23.17
CA ASN A 398 -13.79 16.67 24.23
C ASN A 398 -13.08 17.93 23.70
N ALA A 399 -12.32 17.82 22.61
CA ALA A 399 -11.65 18.97 22.01
C ALA A 399 -12.64 19.93 21.30
N ASN A 400 -13.80 19.45 20.90
CA ASN A 400 -14.87 20.24 20.29
C ASN A 400 -15.75 20.91 21.34
N GLU A 401 -15.95 20.30 22.52
CA GLU A 401 -16.70 20.90 23.65
C GLU A 401 -15.94 22.06 24.31
N LEU A 402 -14.61 22.11 24.18
CA LEU A 402 -13.76 23.17 24.72
C LEU A 402 -13.58 24.39 23.80
N LYS A 403 -14.17 24.35 22.60
CA LYS A 403 -14.17 25.46 21.62
C LYS A 403 -15.52 26.18 21.55
#